data_d303394bfb95a89ede7318ae3893acaa
#
_entry.id   d303394bfb95a89ede7318ae3893acaa
#
_cell.length_a   1.000
_cell.length_b   1.000
_cell.length_c   1.000
_cell.angle_alpha   90.00
_cell.angle_beta   90.00
_cell.angle_gamma   90.00
#
_symmetry.space_group_name_H-M   'P 1'
#
loop_
_entity.id
_entity.type
_entity.pdbx_description
1 polymer ?
#
loop_
_entity_poly.entity_id
_entity_poly.type
_entity_poly.pdbx_seq_one_letter_code
_entity_poly.pdbx_strand_id
1 'polypeptide(L)'
;MLLLMLVVDILALIILFFIRNKISDKKFTNIKQRIFTWFIIIILFYLGSRDRIYMLVLFGLISILSFKEFLQFAYIEYDTKLKISSFIINLAFYIGVYFKNFYVLLLLFVLICLRFYKRAFIIFTFFITSYLIGSISYIDDLNFIINYLILIELNDVFQYISGNIFGKRKITPNISPNKTVEGLIGGIILTTLTAALLKYFTNIDFQVKFIPYICLIGFLGDIFISSLKRRVNLKDSGNLLLGHGGILDRVDSLIFTAPLILLIFKL
;
A
#
# COMPACT_ATOMS: atom_id res chain seq x y z
N MET A 1 9.14 10.64 -11.52
CA MET A 1 7.78 10.06 -11.48
C MET A 1 6.79 10.83 -10.60
N LEU A 2 7.12 11.21 -9.36
CA LEU A 2 6.19 11.98 -8.49
C LEU A 2 5.71 13.30 -9.12
N LEU A 3 6.56 14.04 -9.84
CA LEU A 3 6.16 15.25 -10.55
C LEU A 3 5.10 14.97 -11.64
N LEU A 4 5.24 13.86 -12.34
CA LEU A 4 4.24 13.41 -13.33
C LEU A 4 2.88 13.13 -12.68
N MET A 5 2.87 12.48 -11.51
CA MET A 5 1.63 12.24 -10.77
C MET A 5 0.97 13.54 -10.32
N LEU A 6 1.74 14.53 -9.85
CA LEU A 6 1.21 15.87 -9.52
C LEU A 6 0.55 16.55 -10.74
N VAL A 7 1.18 16.44 -11.91
CA VAL A 7 0.59 16.97 -13.16
C VAL A 7 -0.72 16.27 -13.49
N VAL A 8 -0.79 14.94 -13.33
CA VAL A 8 -2.02 14.16 -13.56
C VAL A 8 -3.12 14.57 -12.58
N ASP A 9 -2.81 14.79 -11.29
CA ASP A 9 -3.79 15.25 -10.30
C ASP A 9 -4.31 16.67 -10.63
N ILE A 10 -3.44 17.58 -11.06
CA ILE A 10 -3.83 18.92 -11.47
C ILE A 10 -4.76 18.84 -12.70
N LEU A 11 -4.40 18.02 -13.69
CA LEU A 11 -5.26 17.79 -14.86
C LEU A 11 -6.62 17.19 -14.48
N ALA A 12 -6.63 16.24 -13.53
CA ALA A 12 -7.87 15.66 -13.03
C ALA A 12 -8.77 16.70 -12.33
N LEU A 13 -8.20 17.64 -11.58
CA LEU A 13 -8.95 18.77 -11.00
C LEU A 13 -9.53 19.70 -12.08
N ILE A 14 -8.76 20.02 -13.11
CA ILE A 14 -9.20 20.85 -14.24
C ILE A 14 -10.37 20.15 -14.95
N ILE A 15 -10.23 18.87 -15.28
CA ILE A 15 -11.28 18.08 -15.92
C ILE A 15 -12.53 18.04 -15.03
N LEU A 16 -12.37 17.81 -13.72
CA LEU A 16 -13.47 17.78 -12.77
C LEU A 16 -14.24 19.11 -12.74
N PHE A 17 -13.54 20.25 -12.85
CA PHE A 17 -14.14 21.55 -12.93
C PHE A 17 -15.03 21.69 -14.18
N PHE A 18 -14.56 21.25 -15.34
CA PHE A 18 -15.33 21.34 -16.59
C PHE A 18 -16.54 20.40 -16.64
N ILE A 19 -16.50 19.26 -15.97
CA ILE A 19 -17.62 18.29 -15.94
C ILE A 19 -18.57 18.50 -14.77
N ARG A 20 -18.36 19.52 -13.90
CA ARG A 20 -19.14 19.75 -12.70
C ARG A 20 -20.66 19.74 -12.96
N ASN A 21 -21.10 20.45 -14.01
CA ASN A 21 -22.53 20.57 -14.35
C ASN A 21 -23.13 19.27 -14.95
N LYS A 22 -22.29 18.26 -15.26
CA LYS A 22 -22.72 16.98 -15.87
C LYS A 22 -22.81 15.83 -14.84
N ILE A 23 -22.43 16.07 -13.58
CA ILE A 23 -22.40 15.03 -12.54
C ILE A 23 -23.15 15.51 -11.29
N SER A 24 -23.69 14.55 -10.52
CA SER A 24 -24.38 14.88 -9.27
C SER A 24 -23.42 15.42 -8.21
N ASP A 25 -23.90 16.30 -7.32
CA ASP A 25 -23.09 16.91 -6.25
C ASP A 25 -22.38 15.86 -5.37
N LYS A 26 -23.07 14.77 -5.04
CA LYS A 26 -22.49 13.64 -4.28
C LYS A 26 -21.31 13.01 -5.02
N LYS A 27 -21.43 12.80 -6.32
CA LYS A 27 -20.37 12.22 -7.16
C LYS A 27 -19.21 13.21 -7.32
N PHE A 28 -19.50 14.48 -7.50
CA PHE A 28 -18.50 15.55 -7.56
C PHE A 28 -17.67 15.62 -6.28
N THR A 29 -18.32 15.67 -5.11
CA THR A 29 -17.65 15.74 -3.81
C THR A 29 -16.76 14.53 -3.57
N ASN A 30 -17.23 13.33 -3.92
CA ASN A 30 -16.44 12.09 -3.77
C ASN A 30 -15.17 12.11 -4.64
N ILE A 31 -15.30 12.50 -5.93
CA ILE A 31 -14.14 12.60 -6.83
C ILE A 31 -13.15 13.66 -6.34
N LYS A 32 -13.66 14.84 -5.93
CA LYS A 32 -12.82 15.91 -5.37
C LYS A 32 -12.03 15.44 -4.13
N GLN A 33 -12.69 14.74 -3.21
CA GLN A 33 -12.04 14.19 -2.02
C GLN A 33 -10.93 13.20 -2.39
N ARG A 34 -11.16 12.35 -3.39
CA ARG A 34 -10.16 11.40 -3.88
C ARG A 34 -8.93 12.10 -4.44
N ILE A 35 -9.11 13.06 -5.34
CA ILE A 35 -7.99 13.81 -5.92
C ILE A 35 -7.20 14.53 -4.80
N PHE A 36 -7.90 15.17 -3.85
CA PHE A 36 -7.23 15.83 -2.72
C PHE A 36 -6.42 14.86 -1.85
N THR A 37 -6.95 13.66 -1.60
CA THR A 37 -6.23 12.63 -0.84
C THR A 37 -4.98 12.15 -1.60
N TRP A 38 -5.07 11.95 -2.90
CA TRP A 38 -3.91 11.61 -3.74
C TRP A 38 -2.85 12.70 -3.69
N PHE A 39 -3.26 13.95 -3.78
CA PHE A 39 -2.34 15.09 -3.66
C PHE A 39 -1.56 15.08 -2.34
N ILE A 40 -2.24 14.81 -1.21
CA ILE A 40 -1.58 14.67 0.09
C ILE A 40 -0.60 13.49 0.09
N ILE A 41 -1.00 12.33 -0.43
CA ILE A 41 -0.15 11.14 -0.50
C ILE A 41 1.13 11.42 -1.30
N ILE A 42 1.01 12.06 -2.47
CA ILE A 42 2.14 12.41 -3.32
C ILE A 42 3.10 13.37 -2.58
N ILE A 43 2.57 14.39 -1.89
CA ILE A 43 3.39 15.30 -1.08
C ILE A 43 4.13 14.56 0.02
N LEU A 44 3.45 13.68 0.76
CA LEU A 44 4.07 12.91 1.84
C LEU A 44 5.21 12.01 1.32
N PHE A 45 4.99 11.32 0.20
CA PHE A 45 6.05 10.53 -0.43
C PHE A 45 7.17 11.39 -1.01
N TYR A 46 6.86 12.58 -1.55
CA TYR A 46 7.88 13.52 -1.99
C TYR A 46 8.75 14.00 -0.83
N LEU A 47 8.15 14.36 0.31
CA LEU A 47 8.89 14.72 1.52
C LEU A 47 9.72 13.53 2.03
N GLY A 48 9.11 12.34 2.07
CA GLY A 48 9.79 11.10 2.45
C GLY A 48 10.99 10.79 1.57
N SER A 49 10.93 11.13 0.27
CA SER A 49 12.05 10.90 -0.67
C SER A 49 13.25 11.81 -0.47
N ARG A 50 13.15 12.83 0.36
CA ARG A 50 14.25 13.78 0.60
C ARG A 50 15.30 13.27 1.56
N ASP A 51 14.87 12.45 2.53
CA ASP A 51 15.74 11.92 3.56
C ASP A 51 15.22 10.57 4.06
N ARG A 52 16.16 9.69 4.42
CA ARG A 52 15.85 8.36 4.95
C ARG A 52 15.02 8.42 6.24
N ILE A 53 15.29 9.39 7.12
CA ILE A 53 14.54 9.54 8.38
C ILE A 53 13.08 9.88 8.09
N TYR A 54 12.81 10.77 7.14
CA TYR A 54 11.44 11.13 6.76
C TYR A 54 10.68 9.94 6.18
N MET A 55 11.34 9.11 5.37
CA MET A 55 10.74 7.87 4.84
C MET A 55 10.43 6.87 5.97
N LEU A 56 11.36 6.69 6.92
CA LEU A 56 11.13 5.83 8.08
C LEU A 56 9.97 6.31 8.95
N VAL A 57 9.88 7.62 9.19
CA VAL A 57 8.75 8.21 9.92
C VAL A 57 7.45 7.99 9.18
N LEU A 58 7.41 8.17 7.86
CA LEU A 58 6.23 7.95 7.03
C LEU A 58 5.75 6.49 7.11
N PHE A 59 6.65 5.52 6.91
CA PHE A 59 6.29 4.10 7.03
C PHE A 59 5.94 3.71 8.47
N GLY A 60 6.57 4.34 9.48
CA GLY A 60 6.20 4.16 10.88
C GLY A 60 4.77 4.60 11.18
N LEU A 61 4.35 5.74 10.65
CA LEU A 61 2.97 6.23 10.76
C LEU A 61 2.00 5.29 10.02
N ILE A 62 2.34 4.88 8.80
CA ILE A 62 1.55 3.91 8.03
C ILE A 62 1.38 2.61 8.81
N SER A 63 2.44 2.07 9.41
CA SER A 63 2.40 0.84 10.20
C SER A 63 1.49 0.96 11.43
N ILE A 64 1.58 2.06 12.19
CA ILE A 64 0.75 2.29 13.38
C ILE A 64 -0.74 2.42 13.02
N LEU A 65 -1.03 3.19 11.96
CA LEU A 65 -2.40 3.38 11.51
C LEU A 65 -2.99 2.09 10.94
N SER A 66 -2.23 1.36 10.14
CA SER A 66 -2.60 0.04 9.63
C SER A 66 -2.80 -0.98 10.74
N PHE A 67 -1.97 -0.94 11.80
CA PHE A 67 -2.13 -1.79 12.98
C PHE A 67 -3.48 -1.59 13.65
N LYS A 68 -3.86 -0.33 13.90
CA LYS A 68 -5.17 0.01 14.46
C LYS A 68 -6.32 -0.53 13.59
N GLU A 69 -6.24 -0.32 12.27
CA GLU A 69 -7.28 -0.76 11.34
C GLU A 69 -7.34 -2.28 11.22
N PHE A 70 -6.20 -2.99 11.32
CA PHE A 70 -6.15 -4.44 11.22
C PHE A 70 -6.76 -5.14 12.44
N LEU A 71 -6.65 -4.55 13.65
CA LEU A 71 -7.21 -5.14 14.87
C LEU A 71 -8.73 -5.32 14.82
N GLN A 72 -9.44 -4.47 14.10
CA GLN A 72 -10.89 -4.60 13.97
C GLN A 72 -11.35 -5.87 13.25
N PHE A 73 -10.47 -6.51 12.45
CA PHE A 73 -10.78 -7.79 11.79
C PHE A 73 -10.90 -8.98 12.78
N ALA A 74 -10.47 -8.80 14.02
CA ALA A 74 -10.69 -9.76 15.11
C ALA A 74 -11.54 -9.16 16.25
N TYR A 75 -12.23 -8.02 16.00
CA TYR A 75 -13.00 -7.30 17.03
C TYR A 75 -12.18 -6.96 18.27
N ILE A 76 -10.87 -6.70 18.11
CA ILE A 76 -9.98 -6.32 19.21
C ILE A 76 -10.04 -4.82 19.41
N GLU A 77 -10.42 -4.41 20.61
CA GLU A 77 -10.45 -3.00 20.99
C GLU A 77 -9.01 -2.43 21.06
N TYR A 78 -8.81 -1.29 20.44
CA TYR A 78 -7.54 -0.55 20.46
C TYR A 78 -7.49 0.34 21.73
N ASP A 79 -7.40 -0.31 22.88
CA ASP A 79 -7.32 0.31 24.19
C ASP A 79 -6.01 1.10 24.42
N THR A 80 -5.93 1.84 25.53
CA THR A 80 -4.75 2.65 25.85
C THR A 80 -3.47 1.82 25.99
N LYS A 81 -3.57 0.60 26.53
CA LYS A 81 -2.41 -0.31 26.70
C LYS A 81 -1.87 -0.78 25.34
N LEU A 82 -2.76 -1.13 24.40
CA LEU A 82 -2.37 -1.50 23.04
C LEU A 82 -1.84 -0.29 22.26
N LYS A 83 -2.40 0.92 22.44
CA LYS A 83 -1.88 2.15 21.84
C LYS A 83 -0.42 2.40 22.23
N ILE A 84 -0.13 2.37 23.54
CA ILE A 84 1.22 2.59 24.04
C ILE A 84 2.17 1.46 23.57
N SER A 85 1.74 0.19 23.70
CA SER A 85 2.58 -0.94 23.28
C SER A 85 2.88 -0.91 21.80
N SER A 86 1.88 -0.65 20.94
CA SER A 86 2.07 -0.61 19.51
C SER A 86 2.99 0.55 19.08
N PHE A 87 2.86 1.70 19.72
CA PHE A 87 3.75 2.83 19.46
C PHE A 87 5.20 2.50 19.82
N ILE A 88 5.45 1.98 21.05
CA ILE A 88 6.81 1.64 21.51
C ILE A 88 7.43 0.57 20.61
N ILE A 89 6.68 -0.48 20.27
CA ILE A 89 7.17 -1.59 19.44
C ILE A 89 7.48 -1.10 18.02
N ASN A 90 6.60 -0.30 17.42
CA ASN A 90 6.87 0.26 16.09
C ASN A 90 8.08 1.21 16.11
N LEU A 91 8.18 2.08 17.11
CA LEU A 91 9.32 2.98 17.26
C LEU A 91 10.63 2.17 17.35
N ALA A 92 10.68 1.15 18.23
CA ALA A 92 11.84 0.29 18.36
C ALA A 92 12.16 -0.49 17.08
N PHE A 93 11.13 -0.95 16.33
CA PHE A 93 11.29 -1.59 15.04
C PHE A 93 11.97 -0.65 14.04
N TYR A 94 11.47 0.58 13.85
CA TYR A 94 12.04 1.52 12.89
C TYR A 94 13.41 2.07 13.32
N ILE A 95 13.70 2.15 14.61
CA ILE A 95 15.07 2.40 15.12
C ILE A 95 15.99 1.23 14.71
N GLY A 96 15.56 -0.02 14.89
CA GLY A 96 16.31 -1.20 14.45
C GLY A 96 16.56 -1.22 12.93
N VAL A 97 15.57 -0.80 12.12
CA VAL A 97 15.72 -0.64 10.67
C VAL A 97 16.72 0.48 10.33
N TYR A 98 16.67 1.61 11.03
CA TYR A 98 17.61 2.71 10.82
C TYR A 98 19.06 2.27 11.01
N PHE A 99 19.35 1.53 12.09
CA PHE A 99 20.69 0.99 12.36
C PHE A 99 20.99 -0.29 11.58
N LYS A 100 20.08 -0.79 10.74
CA LYS A 100 20.20 -2.06 9.99
C LYS A 100 20.55 -3.26 10.88
N ASN A 101 20.09 -3.25 12.13
CA ASN A 101 20.42 -4.27 13.11
C ASN A 101 19.36 -5.37 13.13
N PHE A 102 19.65 -6.48 12.43
CA PHE A 102 18.75 -7.62 12.34
C PHE A 102 18.48 -8.27 13.71
N TYR A 103 19.47 -8.32 14.60
CA TYR A 103 19.31 -8.93 15.93
C TYR A 103 18.32 -8.15 16.80
N VAL A 104 18.31 -6.83 16.71
CA VAL A 104 17.32 -5.99 17.40
C VAL A 104 15.91 -6.32 16.92
N LEU A 105 15.71 -6.50 15.62
CA LEU A 105 14.41 -6.84 15.06
C LEU A 105 13.95 -8.24 15.45
N LEU A 106 14.87 -9.20 15.45
CA LEU A 106 14.58 -10.57 15.92
C LEU A 106 14.21 -10.56 17.40
N LEU A 107 14.97 -9.85 18.24
CA LEU A 107 14.68 -9.72 19.66
C LEU A 107 13.30 -9.09 19.90
N LEU A 108 12.98 -8.00 19.17
CA LEU A 108 11.66 -7.36 19.26
C LEU A 108 10.55 -8.33 18.87
N PHE A 109 10.72 -9.11 17.81
CA PHE A 109 9.73 -10.11 17.42
C PHE A 109 9.51 -11.16 18.51
N VAL A 110 10.58 -11.66 19.11
CA VAL A 110 10.51 -12.60 20.25
C VAL A 110 9.78 -11.95 21.43
N LEU A 111 10.10 -10.70 21.79
CA LEU A 111 9.41 -9.97 22.87
C LEU A 111 7.91 -9.77 22.57
N ILE A 112 7.52 -9.51 21.32
CA ILE A 112 6.12 -9.44 20.90
C ILE A 112 5.44 -10.80 21.12
N CYS A 113 6.07 -11.89 20.68
CA CYS A 113 5.57 -13.24 20.87
C CYS A 113 5.37 -13.57 22.36
N LEU A 114 6.33 -13.26 23.21
CA LEU A 114 6.25 -13.48 24.66
C LEU A 114 5.17 -12.60 25.31
N ARG A 115 5.08 -11.33 24.93
CA ARG A 115 4.12 -10.36 25.50
C ARG A 115 2.67 -10.70 25.15
N PHE A 116 2.44 -11.22 23.93
CA PHE A 116 1.10 -11.46 23.38
C PHE A 116 0.82 -12.93 23.08
N TYR A 117 1.53 -13.88 23.70
CA TYR A 117 1.43 -15.31 23.39
C TYR A 117 -0.01 -15.88 23.42
N LYS A 118 -0.89 -15.33 24.28
CA LYS A 118 -2.32 -15.70 24.35
C LYS A 118 -3.19 -14.97 23.31
N ARG A 119 -2.63 -14.06 22.53
CA ARG A 119 -3.36 -13.22 21.56
C ARG A 119 -2.67 -13.27 20.21
N ALA A 120 -2.64 -14.47 19.61
CA ALA A 120 -1.95 -14.74 18.33
C ALA A 120 -2.29 -13.74 17.22
N PHE A 121 -3.53 -13.24 17.18
CA PHE A 121 -3.92 -12.24 16.18
C PHE A 121 -3.18 -10.91 16.35
N ILE A 122 -2.84 -10.49 17.56
CA ILE A 122 -2.04 -9.26 17.78
C ILE A 122 -0.61 -9.47 17.26
N ILE A 123 -0.01 -10.65 17.49
CA ILE A 123 1.31 -11.00 16.95
C ILE A 123 1.27 -10.95 15.42
N PHE A 124 0.25 -11.56 14.84
CA PHE A 124 0.04 -11.57 13.40
C PHE A 124 -0.14 -10.15 12.84
N THR A 125 -0.88 -9.28 13.55
CA THR A 125 -1.05 -7.87 13.16
C THR A 125 0.30 -7.14 13.13
N PHE A 126 1.15 -7.29 14.15
CA PHE A 126 2.50 -6.72 14.15
C PHE A 126 3.35 -7.26 13.00
N PHE A 127 3.28 -8.56 12.72
CA PHE A 127 4.00 -9.15 11.60
C PHE A 127 3.57 -8.52 10.28
N ILE A 128 2.27 -8.42 10.02
CA ILE A 128 1.74 -7.83 8.78
C ILE A 128 2.12 -6.35 8.65
N THR A 129 1.85 -5.55 9.68
CA THR A 129 1.90 -4.09 9.57
C THR A 129 3.30 -3.50 9.81
N SER A 130 4.11 -4.11 10.68
CA SER A 130 5.45 -3.59 10.97
C SER A 130 6.53 -4.33 10.18
N TYR A 131 6.54 -5.66 10.19
CA TYR A 131 7.61 -6.43 9.54
C TYR A 131 7.43 -6.53 8.02
N LEU A 132 6.23 -6.87 7.51
CA LEU A 132 6.05 -6.98 6.07
C LEU A 132 6.04 -5.61 5.40
N ILE A 133 5.16 -4.69 5.81
CA ILE A 133 5.10 -3.35 5.20
C ILE A 133 6.41 -2.60 5.44
N GLY A 134 6.95 -2.67 6.67
CA GLY A 134 8.18 -1.98 7.05
C GLY A 134 9.45 -2.54 6.41
N SER A 135 9.42 -3.74 5.83
CA SER A 135 10.59 -4.36 5.18
C SER A 135 11.17 -3.51 4.05
N ILE A 136 10.34 -2.77 3.33
CA ILE A 136 10.78 -1.87 2.25
C ILE A 136 11.70 -0.75 2.77
N SER A 137 11.56 -0.37 4.04
CA SER A 137 12.38 0.69 4.67
C SER A 137 13.84 0.28 4.91
N TYR A 138 14.20 -0.99 4.67
CA TYR A 138 15.59 -1.44 4.63
C TYR A 138 16.36 -0.98 3.38
N ILE A 139 15.64 -0.56 2.35
CA ILE A 139 16.20 -0.07 1.10
C ILE A 139 16.65 1.38 1.32
N ASP A 140 17.91 1.69 1.00
CA ASP A 140 18.44 3.06 1.13
C ASP A 140 18.12 3.93 -0.09
N ASP A 141 17.92 3.31 -1.24
CA ASP A 141 17.57 4.02 -2.47
C ASP A 141 16.09 4.43 -2.44
N LEU A 142 15.86 5.66 -2.02
CA LEU A 142 14.52 6.23 -1.90
C LEU A 142 13.83 6.37 -3.27
N ASN A 143 14.58 6.62 -4.33
CA ASN A 143 14.03 6.68 -5.69
C ASN A 143 13.56 5.29 -6.13
N PHE A 144 14.35 4.26 -5.82
CA PHE A 144 13.97 2.87 -6.09
C PHE A 144 12.64 2.54 -5.39
N ILE A 145 12.52 2.83 -4.09
CA ILE A 145 11.27 2.60 -3.33
C ILE A 145 10.09 3.27 -4.03
N ILE A 146 10.19 4.57 -4.29
CA ILE A 146 9.09 5.36 -4.86
C ILE A 146 8.69 4.84 -6.25
N ASN A 147 9.66 4.52 -7.08
CA ASN A 147 9.39 4.01 -8.41
C ASN A 147 8.61 2.68 -8.39
N TYR A 148 8.96 1.77 -7.47
CA TYR A 148 8.23 0.51 -7.31
C TYR A 148 6.84 0.71 -6.69
N LEU A 149 6.69 1.62 -5.72
CA LEU A 149 5.37 1.97 -5.17
C LEU A 149 4.43 2.50 -6.24
N ILE A 150 4.93 3.39 -7.10
CA ILE A 150 4.13 3.92 -8.22
C ILE A 150 3.74 2.82 -9.21
N LEU A 151 4.62 1.86 -9.49
CA LEU A 151 4.28 0.72 -10.36
C LEU A 151 3.20 -0.18 -9.76
N ILE A 152 3.19 -0.38 -8.42
CA ILE A 152 2.14 -1.13 -7.74
C ILE A 152 0.79 -0.42 -7.90
N GLU A 153 0.74 0.88 -7.68
CA GLU A 153 -0.49 1.66 -7.84
C GLU A 153 -0.97 1.69 -9.31
N LEU A 154 -0.05 1.82 -10.26
CA LEU A 154 -0.38 1.74 -11.69
C LEU A 154 -0.94 0.36 -12.08
N ASN A 155 -0.42 -0.70 -11.47
CA ASN A 155 -0.96 -2.04 -11.69
C ASN A 155 -2.44 -2.15 -11.30
N ASP A 156 -2.83 -1.56 -10.16
CA ASP A 156 -4.23 -1.58 -9.73
C ASP A 156 -5.12 -0.76 -10.67
N VAL A 157 -4.63 0.38 -11.17
CA VAL A 157 -5.32 1.18 -12.18
C VAL A 157 -5.47 0.41 -13.49
N PHE A 158 -4.41 -0.22 -13.98
CA PHE A 158 -4.46 -1.02 -15.21
C PHE A 158 -5.33 -2.25 -15.09
N GLN A 159 -5.32 -2.93 -13.93
CA GLN A 159 -6.26 -4.03 -13.63
C GLN A 159 -7.71 -3.55 -13.70
N TYR A 160 -8.00 -2.39 -13.12
CA TYR A 160 -9.35 -1.82 -13.15
C TYR A 160 -9.79 -1.47 -14.58
N ILE A 161 -8.94 -0.80 -15.35
CA ILE A 161 -9.24 -0.40 -16.74
C ILE A 161 -9.45 -1.64 -17.61
N SER A 162 -8.49 -2.58 -17.60
CA SER A 162 -8.55 -3.81 -18.39
C SER A 162 -9.75 -4.69 -17.99
N GLY A 163 -10.04 -4.75 -16.68
CA GLY A 163 -11.18 -5.49 -16.15
C GLY A 163 -12.53 -4.89 -16.56
N ASN A 164 -12.63 -3.55 -16.69
CA ASN A 164 -13.86 -2.92 -17.17
C ASN A 164 -14.08 -3.07 -18.67
N ILE A 165 -12.99 -3.08 -19.47
CA ILE A 165 -13.08 -3.16 -20.93
C ILE A 165 -13.23 -4.62 -21.40
N PHE A 166 -12.44 -5.53 -20.85
CA PHE A 166 -12.30 -6.89 -21.34
C PHE A 166 -12.81 -7.97 -20.36
N GLY A 167 -13.13 -7.58 -19.10
CA GLY A 167 -13.41 -8.52 -18.03
C GLY A 167 -14.68 -9.34 -18.25
N LYS A 168 -14.51 -10.65 -18.25
CA LYS A 168 -15.60 -11.64 -18.37
C LYS A 168 -15.62 -12.60 -17.17
N ARG A 169 -14.46 -13.11 -16.77
CA ARG A 169 -14.32 -14.12 -15.72
C ARG A 169 -13.93 -13.51 -14.39
N LYS A 170 -14.82 -13.60 -13.40
CA LYS A 170 -14.55 -13.13 -12.04
C LYS A 170 -13.59 -14.07 -11.30
N ILE A 171 -12.59 -13.52 -10.60
CA ILE A 171 -11.64 -14.32 -9.81
C ILE A 171 -12.21 -14.63 -8.44
N THR A 172 -12.71 -13.60 -7.73
CA THR A 172 -13.20 -13.72 -6.35
C THR A 172 -14.57 -13.04 -6.19
N PRO A 173 -15.67 -13.62 -6.73
CA PRO A 173 -16.99 -12.97 -6.75
C PRO A 173 -17.49 -12.52 -5.37
N ASN A 174 -17.23 -13.32 -4.34
CA ASN A 174 -17.73 -13.08 -2.97
C ASN A 174 -16.85 -12.11 -2.17
N ILE A 175 -15.58 -11.91 -2.56
CA ILE A 175 -14.61 -11.07 -1.84
C ILE A 175 -14.49 -9.71 -2.53
N SER A 176 -14.16 -9.73 -3.82
CA SER A 176 -13.98 -8.54 -4.65
C SER A 176 -14.64 -8.75 -6.02
N PRO A 177 -15.95 -8.42 -6.17
CA PRO A 177 -16.74 -8.77 -7.35
C PRO A 177 -16.30 -8.07 -8.65
N ASN A 178 -15.48 -7.04 -8.56
CA ASN A 178 -14.98 -6.30 -9.72
C ASN A 178 -13.69 -6.87 -10.30
N LYS A 179 -12.99 -7.77 -9.58
CA LYS A 179 -11.73 -8.36 -10.05
C LYS A 179 -11.96 -9.49 -11.04
N THR A 180 -11.32 -9.37 -12.21
CA THR A 180 -11.44 -10.31 -13.33
C THR A 180 -10.09 -10.87 -13.74
N VAL A 181 -10.09 -12.06 -14.36
CA VAL A 181 -8.87 -12.70 -14.90
C VAL A 181 -8.24 -11.81 -15.98
N GLU A 182 -9.08 -11.29 -16.87
CA GLU A 182 -8.67 -10.41 -17.97
C GLU A 182 -8.09 -9.09 -17.43
N GLY A 183 -8.67 -8.57 -16.31
CA GLY A 183 -8.14 -7.41 -15.61
C GLY A 183 -6.75 -7.67 -15.02
N LEU A 184 -6.56 -8.81 -14.35
CA LEU A 184 -5.28 -9.21 -13.78
C LEU A 184 -4.19 -9.33 -14.87
N ILE A 185 -4.49 -10.05 -15.95
CA ILE A 185 -3.55 -10.24 -17.06
C ILE A 185 -3.23 -8.90 -17.72
N GLY A 186 -4.23 -8.07 -17.99
CA GLY A 186 -4.04 -6.73 -18.57
C GLY A 186 -3.21 -5.82 -17.66
N GLY A 187 -3.45 -5.85 -16.34
CA GLY A 187 -2.65 -5.12 -15.36
C GLY A 187 -1.18 -5.53 -15.41
N ILE A 188 -0.89 -6.83 -15.36
CA ILE A 188 0.48 -7.36 -15.42
C ILE A 188 1.18 -6.92 -16.71
N ILE A 189 0.53 -7.08 -17.87
CA ILE A 189 1.12 -6.73 -19.18
C ILE A 189 1.40 -5.24 -19.25
N LEU A 190 0.40 -4.38 -18.96
CA LEU A 190 0.56 -2.93 -19.08
C LEU A 190 1.58 -2.37 -18.09
N THR A 191 1.61 -2.87 -16.84
CA THR A 191 2.60 -2.45 -15.85
C THR A 191 4.01 -2.86 -16.26
N THR A 192 4.19 -4.08 -16.76
CA THR A 192 5.48 -4.57 -17.23
C THR A 192 5.97 -3.75 -18.43
N LEU A 193 5.07 -3.44 -19.36
CA LEU A 193 5.38 -2.60 -20.52
C LEU A 193 5.76 -1.17 -20.08
N THR A 194 5.02 -0.61 -19.13
CA THR A 194 5.33 0.72 -18.56
C THR A 194 6.70 0.74 -17.91
N ALA A 195 7.04 -0.28 -17.12
CA ALA A 195 8.37 -0.39 -16.50
C ALA A 195 9.48 -0.52 -17.55
N ALA A 196 9.26 -1.31 -18.61
CA ALA A 196 10.21 -1.46 -19.71
C ALA A 196 10.42 -0.15 -20.48
N LEU A 197 9.35 0.58 -20.78
CA LEU A 197 9.41 1.88 -21.44
C LEU A 197 10.11 2.93 -20.57
N LEU A 198 9.80 2.97 -19.27
CA LEU A 198 10.47 3.87 -18.33
C LEU A 198 11.97 3.55 -18.23
N LYS A 199 12.35 2.29 -18.17
CA LYS A 199 13.77 1.87 -18.21
C LYS A 199 14.46 2.29 -19.49
N TYR A 200 13.78 2.21 -20.63
CA TYR A 200 14.34 2.58 -21.93
C TYR A 200 14.50 4.09 -22.12
N PHE A 201 13.50 4.88 -21.71
CA PHE A 201 13.47 6.32 -21.91
C PHE A 201 14.03 7.15 -20.75
N THR A 202 14.28 6.54 -19.62
CA THR A 202 14.81 7.21 -18.41
C THR A 202 15.98 6.40 -17.84
N ASN A 203 16.74 7.01 -16.94
CA ASN A 203 17.82 6.29 -16.23
C ASN A 203 17.31 5.50 -15.01
N ILE A 204 16.02 5.13 -14.97
CA ILE A 204 15.46 4.34 -13.89
C ILE A 204 15.71 2.87 -14.18
N ASP A 205 16.51 2.22 -13.33
CA ASP A 205 16.84 0.80 -13.50
C ASP A 205 15.79 -0.10 -12.86
N PHE A 206 14.70 -0.36 -13.59
CA PHE A 206 13.76 -1.40 -13.20
C PHE A 206 14.28 -2.79 -13.57
N GLN A 207 14.22 -3.71 -12.64
CA GLN A 207 14.41 -5.13 -12.92
C GLN A 207 13.12 -5.71 -13.55
N VAL A 208 12.89 -5.39 -14.83
CA VAL A 208 11.63 -5.65 -15.57
C VAL A 208 11.16 -7.10 -15.47
N LYS A 209 12.08 -8.07 -15.40
CA LYS A 209 11.78 -9.50 -15.27
C LYS A 209 10.98 -9.85 -14.00
N PHE A 210 11.07 -9.04 -12.95
CA PHE A 210 10.35 -9.26 -11.68
C PHE A 210 9.01 -8.53 -11.59
N ILE A 211 8.71 -7.59 -12.48
CA ILE A 211 7.46 -6.82 -12.44
C ILE A 211 6.21 -7.72 -12.49
N PRO A 212 6.12 -8.77 -13.33
CA PRO A 212 4.97 -9.67 -13.32
C PRO A 212 4.71 -10.32 -11.96
N TYR A 213 5.78 -10.71 -11.25
CA TYR A 213 5.67 -11.30 -9.92
C TYR A 213 5.21 -10.28 -8.88
N ILE A 214 5.72 -9.04 -8.93
CA ILE A 214 5.27 -7.95 -8.06
C ILE A 214 3.77 -7.69 -8.26
N CYS A 215 3.32 -7.60 -9.51
CA CYS A 215 1.91 -7.39 -9.85
C CYS A 215 1.03 -8.51 -9.30
N LEU A 216 1.44 -9.77 -9.48
CA LEU A 216 0.68 -10.94 -9.01
C LEU A 216 0.63 -10.98 -7.48
N ILE A 217 1.76 -10.75 -6.81
CA ILE A 217 1.85 -10.76 -5.35
C ILE A 217 1.08 -9.59 -4.73
N GLY A 218 1.11 -8.40 -5.35
CA GLY A 218 0.28 -7.26 -4.94
C GLY A 218 -1.21 -7.56 -5.03
N PHE A 219 -1.63 -8.17 -6.13
CA PHE A 219 -3.02 -8.64 -6.30
C PHE A 219 -3.43 -9.64 -5.19
N LEU A 220 -2.55 -10.57 -4.81
CA LEU A 220 -2.81 -11.50 -3.70
C LEU A 220 -2.92 -10.78 -2.35
N GLY A 221 -2.12 -9.75 -2.11
CA GLY A 221 -2.18 -8.91 -0.90
C GLY A 221 -3.53 -8.22 -0.76
N ASP A 222 -4.01 -7.56 -1.83
CA ASP A 222 -5.34 -6.92 -1.84
C ASP A 222 -6.47 -7.95 -1.63
N ILE A 223 -6.44 -9.12 -2.30
CA ILE A 223 -7.44 -10.17 -2.06
C ILE A 223 -7.40 -10.64 -0.60
N PHE A 224 -6.20 -10.81 -0.03
CA PHE A 224 -6.03 -11.25 1.35
C PHE A 224 -6.71 -10.27 2.33
N ILE A 225 -6.39 -8.99 2.26
CA ILE A 225 -7.01 -7.95 3.10
C ILE A 225 -8.50 -7.82 2.82
N SER A 226 -8.91 -7.87 1.56
CA SER A 226 -10.32 -7.85 1.18
C SER A 226 -11.08 -9.05 1.78
N SER A 227 -10.47 -10.23 1.84
CA SER A 227 -11.08 -11.42 2.46
C SER A 227 -11.32 -11.24 3.96
N LEU A 228 -10.36 -10.64 4.68
CA LEU A 228 -10.49 -10.31 6.10
C LEU A 228 -11.60 -9.29 6.34
N LYS A 229 -11.68 -8.24 5.54
CA LYS A 229 -12.77 -7.26 5.60
C LYS A 229 -14.15 -7.90 5.47
N ARG A 230 -14.33 -8.81 4.48
CA ARG A 230 -15.62 -9.48 4.26
C ARG A 230 -16.02 -10.41 5.40
N ARG A 231 -15.07 -11.06 6.09
CA ARG A 231 -15.36 -11.88 7.28
C ARG A 231 -16.03 -11.11 8.41
N VAL A 232 -15.73 -9.82 8.53
CA VAL A 232 -16.30 -8.92 9.55
C VAL A 232 -17.33 -7.95 8.97
N ASN A 233 -17.86 -8.24 7.78
CA ASN A 233 -18.86 -7.43 7.08
C ASN A 233 -18.43 -5.99 6.82
N LEU A 234 -17.14 -5.71 6.72
CA LEU A 234 -16.60 -4.41 6.35
C LEU A 234 -16.32 -4.33 4.85
N LYS A 235 -16.47 -3.13 4.29
CA LYS A 235 -16.05 -2.81 2.92
C LYS A 235 -14.66 -2.18 2.92
N ASP A 236 -14.45 -1.19 3.75
CA ASP A 236 -13.22 -0.43 3.87
C ASP A 236 -12.62 -0.65 5.27
N SER A 237 -11.29 -0.62 5.42
CA SER A 237 -10.61 -0.86 6.69
C SER A 237 -10.71 0.31 7.67
N GLY A 238 -11.13 1.49 7.20
CA GLY A 238 -11.26 2.70 8.00
C GLY A 238 -11.86 3.84 7.20
N ASN A 239 -11.90 5.03 7.82
CA ASN A 239 -12.43 6.25 7.21
C ASN A 239 -11.43 7.41 7.28
N LEU A 240 -10.15 7.13 7.49
CA LEU A 240 -9.13 8.16 7.70
C LEU A 240 -8.87 8.96 6.42
N LEU A 241 -8.90 8.28 5.27
CA LEU A 241 -8.63 8.89 3.98
C LEU A 241 -9.95 9.26 3.29
N LEU A 242 -10.20 10.55 3.13
CA LEU A 242 -11.43 11.07 2.51
C LEU A 242 -11.64 10.50 1.11
N GLY A 243 -12.75 9.79 0.94
CA GLY A 243 -13.10 9.14 -0.33
C GLY A 243 -12.30 7.88 -0.68
N HIS A 244 -11.34 7.46 0.18
CA HIS A 244 -10.46 6.32 -0.09
C HIS A 244 -10.48 5.21 0.99
N GLY A 245 -11.24 5.38 2.07
CA GLY A 245 -11.31 4.40 3.15
C GLY A 245 -10.18 4.54 4.17
N GLY A 246 -9.60 3.44 4.59
CA GLY A 246 -8.49 3.39 5.55
C GLY A 246 -7.10 3.47 4.91
N ILE A 247 -6.09 3.61 5.77
CA ILE A 247 -4.67 3.52 5.36
C ILE A 247 -4.34 2.11 4.89
N LEU A 248 -4.86 1.10 5.57
CA LEU A 248 -4.63 -0.30 5.22
C LEU A 248 -5.18 -0.64 3.82
N ASP A 249 -6.25 0.05 3.37
CA ASP A 249 -6.79 -0.09 2.02
C ASP A 249 -5.87 0.49 0.92
N ARG A 250 -4.86 1.26 1.31
CA ARG A 250 -3.86 1.85 0.39
C ARG A 250 -2.54 1.09 0.37
N VAL A 251 -2.31 0.25 1.35
CA VAL A 251 -1.08 -0.54 1.47
C VAL A 251 -1.32 -2.05 1.43
N ASP A 252 -2.54 -2.48 1.16
CA ASP A 252 -2.91 -3.89 1.09
C ASP A 252 -2.10 -4.67 0.04
N SER A 253 -1.88 -4.11 -1.13
CA SER A 253 -0.98 -4.66 -2.16
C SER A 253 0.49 -4.66 -1.69
N LEU A 254 0.89 -3.67 -0.87
CA LEU A 254 2.26 -3.52 -0.38
C LEU A 254 2.64 -4.60 0.64
N ILE A 255 1.70 -5.16 1.38
CA ILE A 255 1.95 -6.13 2.44
C ILE A 255 2.86 -7.27 1.97
N PHE A 256 2.56 -7.87 0.84
CA PHE A 256 3.36 -8.98 0.31
C PHE A 256 4.40 -8.54 -0.71
N THR A 257 4.22 -7.38 -1.36
CA THR A 257 5.21 -6.89 -2.33
C THR A 257 6.41 -6.24 -1.67
N ALA A 258 6.29 -5.64 -0.48
CA ALA A 258 7.41 -4.98 0.19
C ALA A 258 8.60 -5.93 0.47
N PRO A 259 8.41 -7.14 1.04
CA PRO A 259 9.50 -8.11 1.20
C PRO A 259 10.12 -8.55 -0.15
N LEU A 260 9.28 -8.72 -1.18
CA LEU A 260 9.76 -9.09 -2.52
C LEU A 260 10.61 -7.98 -3.13
N ILE A 261 10.20 -6.72 -3.01
CA ILE A 261 10.95 -5.55 -3.49
C ILE A 261 12.30 -5.46 -2.78
N LEU A 262 12.33 -5.72 -1.46
CA LEU A 262 13.58 -5.77 -0.70
C LEU A 262 14.54 -6.87 -1.23
N LEU A 263 14.00 -8.04 -1.56
CA LEU A 263 14.79 -9.13 -2.15
C LEU A 263 15.34 -8.74 -3.54
N ILE A 264 14.51 -8.12 -4.38
CA ILE A 264 14.91 -7.64 -5.71
C ILE A 264 16.01 -6.58 -5.62
N PHE A 265 15.92 -5.69 -4.64
CA PHE A 265 16.95 -4.66 -4.41
C PHE A 265 18.31 -5.24 -4.06
N LYS A 266 18.34 -6.41 -3.39
CA LYS A 266 19.58 -7.09 -3.00
C LYS A 266 20.20 -7.96 -4.11
N LEU A 267 19.45 -8.23 -5.18
CA LEU A 267 19.92 -8.99 -6.37
C LEU A 267 20.59 -8.08 -7.39
#